data_98eae2ff1d28afbe238a10d5514ade5b
#
_entry.id   98eae2ff1d28afbe238a10d5514ade5b
#
_cell.length_a   1.000
_cell.length_b   1.000
_cell.length_c   1.000
_cell.angle_alpha   90.00
_cell.angle_beta   90.00
_cell.angle_gamma   90.00
#
_symmetry.space_group_name_H-M   'P 1'
#
loop_
_entity.id
_entity.type
_entity.pdbx_description
1 polymer ?
#
loop_
_entity_poly.entity_id
_entity_poly.type
_entity_poly.pdbx_seq_one_letter_code
_entity_poly.pdbx_strand_id
1 'polypeptide(L)'
;MVLVVLLMFALFGAMFFMTFYLENVHGLDPVGAGVRLLPMTAMLIVGAPLAGAAISRIGPRIPIVAGMTLAAVALFGLSGLAADSSPNDTIVWFVLLGLGLSPVMVGATDVIVGNAPVELAGVAGGLQSTAMQVGGTLGTAVLGAVMSARISGLLPTSWAAAHLPALNPDQLAGVKSAVSVGAAPVTSSTPPQVARVITDISHATFASGMHTAFLVAAGVALAGALIGLIIRPGNGGAEAYAGL
;
A
#
# COMPACT_ATOMS: atom_id res chain seq x y z
N MET A 1 -6.32 -17.60 2.45
CA MET A 1 -7.29 -16.47 2.41
C MET A 1 -6.85 -15.30 3.27
N VAL A 2 -6.63 -15.43 4.58
CA VAL A 2 -6.26 -14.30 5.47
C VAL A 2 -5.03 -13.54 4.95
N LEU A 3 -3.98 -14.21 4.51
CA LEU A 3 -2.77 -13.55 3.97
C LEU A 3 -3.05 -12.71 2.73
N VAL A 4 -3.97 -13.16 1.86
CA VAL A 4 -4.39 -12.38 0.69
C VAL A 4 -5.11 -11.12 1.12
N VAL A 5 -6.02 -11.21 2.10
CA VAL A 5 -6.71 -10.05 2.67
C VAL A 5 -5.71 -9.04 3.25
N LEU A 6 -4.75 -9.51 4.08
CA LEU A 6 -3.77 -8.64 4.72
C LEU A 6 -2.82 -7.97 3.69
N LEU A 7 -2.40 -8.73 2.66
CA LEU A 7 -1.56 -8.18 1.60
C LEU A 7 -2.32 -7.13 0.78
N MET A 8 -3.55 -7.43 0.38
CA MET A 8 -4.38 -6.48 -0.39
C MET A 8 -4.77 -5.25 0.43
N PHE A 9 -5.03 -5.43 1.73
CA PHE A 9 -5.22 -4.33 2.67
C PHE A 9 -4.02 -3.37 2.63
N ALA A 10 -2.82 -3.90 2.80
CA ALA A 10 -1.61 -3.08 2.83
C ALA A 10 -1.33 -2.44 1.47
N LEU A 11 -1.48 -3.19 0.38
CA LEU A 11 -1.19 -2.72 -0.97
C LEU A 11 -2.15 -1.62 -1.43
N PHE A 12 -3.46 -1.91 -1.44
CA PHE A 12 -4.45 -0.98 -1.99
C PHE A 12 -4.53 0.31 -1.18
N GLY A 13 -4.45 0.20 0.15
CA GLY A 13 -4.42 1.38 1.00
C GLY A 13 -3.19 2.25 0.76
N ALA A 14 -2.00 1.63 0.64
CA ALA A 14 -0.77 2.36 0.34
C ALA A 14 -0.79 2.98 -1.06
N MET A 15 -1.23 2.24 -2.08
CA MET A 15 -1.29 2.74 -3.46
C MET A 15 -2.26 3.91 -3.63
N PHE A 16 -3.37 3.89 -2.90
CA PHE A 16 -4.33 4.99 -2.92
C PHE A 16 -3.68 6.33 -2.51
N PHE A 17 -2.92 6.35 -1.41
CA PHE A 17 -2.24 7.57 -0.97
C PHE A 17 -1.00 7.90 -1.79
N MET A 18 -0.33 6.89 -2.32
CA MET A 18 0.82 7.10 -3.20
C MET A 18 0.43 7.83 -4.49
N THR A 19 -0.75 7.56 -5.04
CA THR A 19 -1.27 8.29 -6.19
C THR A 19 -1.39 9.78 -5.89
N PHE A 20 -2.03 10.15 -4.76
CA PHE A 20 -2.13 11.55 -4.35
C PHE A 20 -0.78 12.19 -4.04
N TYR A 21 0.15 11.44 -3.46
CA TYR A 21 1.51 11.92 -3.22
C TYR A 21 2.21 12.30 -4.53
N LEU A 22 2.14 11.44 -5.54
CA LEU A 22 2.78 11.70 -6.82
C LEU A 22 2.08 12.82 -7.61
N GLU A 23 0.76 12.85 -7.62
CA GLU A 23 -0.01 13.81 -8.42
C GLU A 23 -0.12 15.18 -7.73
N ASN A 24 -0.52 15.23 -6.46
CA ASN A 24 -0.87 16.48 -5.81
C ASN A 24 0.29 17.11 -5.02
N VAL A 25 1.19 16.30 -4.45
CA VAL A 25 2.36 16.83 -3.74
C VAL A 25 3.51 17.13 -4.72
N HIS A 26 3.76 16.22 -5.66
CA HIS A 26 4.84 16.38 -6.66
C HIS A 26 4.36 16.99 -7.98
N GLY A 27 3.07 17.20 -8.18
CA GLY A 27 2.53 17.84 -9.38
C GLY A 27 2.72 17.02 -10.66
N LEU A 28 2.89 15.70 -10.55
CA LEU A 28 2.98 14.83 -11.72
C LEU A 28 1.61 14.68 -12.36
N ASP A 29 1.59 14.67 -13.68
CA ASP A 29 0.39 14.28 -14.42
C ASP A 29 0.08 12.78 -14.21
N PRO A 30 -1.14 12.31 -14.45
CA PRO A 30 -1.51 10.90 -14.23
C PRO A 30 -0.64 9.91 -14.99
N VAL A 31 -0.12 10.29 -16.17
CA VAL A 31 0.80 9.45 -16.95
C VAL A 31 2.15 9.35 -16.24
N GLY A 32 2.69 10.48 -15.78
CA GLY A 32 3.93 10.53 -15.02
C GLY A 32 3.85 9.76 -13.70
N ALA A 33 2.73 9.85 -12.98
CA ALA A 33 2.47 9.05 -11.79
C ALA A 33 2.41 7.55 -12.12
N GLY A 34 1.71 7.16 -13.20
CA GLY A 34 1.63 5.78 -13.67
C GLY A 34 2.99 5.19 -14.04
N VAL A 35 3.85 5.95 -14.74
CA VAL A 35 5.23 5.53 -15.08
C VAL A 35 6.05 5.23 -13.83
N ARG A 36 5.85 5.96 -12.72
CA ARG A 36 6.53 5.70 -11.45
C ARG A 36 6.11 4.40 -10.78
N LEU A 37 4.95 3.85 -11.11
CA LEU A 37 4.48 2.55 -10.63
C LEU A 37 5.01 1.37 -11.48
N LEU A 38 5.58 1.62 -12.68
CA LEU A 38 6.10 0.57 -13.55
C LEU A 38 7.15 -0.33 -12.89
N PRO A 39 8.09 0.16 -12.06
CA PRO A 39 9.05 -0.70 -11.39
C PRO A 39 8.38 -1.77 -10.52
N MET A 40 7.30 -1.44 -9.82
CA MET A 40 6.52 -2.40 -9.03
C MET A 40 5.89 -3.46 -9.92
N THR A 41 5.22 -3.04 -11.00
CA THR A 41 4.55 -3.94 -11.94
C THR A 41 5.55 -4.83 -12.68
N ALA A 42 6.69 -4.27 -13.10
CA ALA A 42 7.76 -5.05 -13.74
C ALA A 42 8.29 -6.14 -12.81
N MET A 43 8.52 -5.80 -11.53
CA MET A 43 9.00 -6.77 -10.54
C MET A 43 7.93 -7.79 -10.14
N LEU A 44 6.66 -7.44 -10.23
CA LEU A 44 5.56 -8.41 -10.07
C LEU A 44 5.60 -9.47 -11.18
N ILE A 45 5.79 -9.02 -12.44
CA ILE A 45 5.86 -9.92 -13.62
C ILE A 45 7.11 -10.81 -13.56
N VAL A 46 8.28 -10.25 -13.27
CA VAL A 46 9.54 -11.00 -13.17
C VAL A 46 9.55 -11.89 -11.93
N GLY A 47 8.99 -11.44 -10.84
CA GLY A 47 8.93 -12.16 -9.58
C GLY A 47 8.02 -13.39 -9.61
N ALA A 48 6.98 -13.41 -10.44
CA ALA A 48 6.02 -14.51 -10.49
C ALA A 48 6.65 -15.86 -10.88
N PRO A 49 7.43 -15.98 -11.99
CA PRO A 49 8.11 -17.24 -12.31
C PRO A 49 9.17 -17.62 -11.28
N LEU A 50 9.88 -16.66 -10.68
CA LEU A 50 10.84 -16.91 -9.62
C LEU A 50 10.15 -17.46 -8.36
N ALA A 51 9.01 -16.90 -8.01
CA ALA A 51 8.17 -17.36 -6.92
C ALA A 51 7.66 -18.79 -7.17
N GLY A 52 7.17 -19.08 -8.39
CA GLY A 52 6.73 -20.42 -8.77
C GLY A 52 7.86 -21.45 -8.66
N ALA A 53 9.05 -21.12 -9.17
CA ALA A 53 10.24 -21.98 -9.05
C ALA A 53 10.71 -22.17 -7.59
N ALA A 54 10.58 -21.16 -6.75
CA ALA A 54 10.88 -21.28 -5.32
C ALA A 54 9.85 -22.17 -4.61
N ILE A 55 8.56 -21.96 -4.88
CA ILE A 55 7.46 -22.73 -4.29
C ILE A 55 7.57 -24.21 -4.64
N SER A 56 7.90 -24.55 -5.90
CA SER A 56 8.07 -25.94 -6.34
C SER A 56 9.26 -26.65 -5.66
N ARG A 57 10.31 -25.91 -5.24
CA ARG A 57 11.50 -26.49 -4.62
C ARG A 57 11.44 -26.57 -3.09
N ILE A 58 10.92 -25.52 -2.44
CA ILE A 58 10.99 -25.37 -0.98
C ILE A 58 9.60 -25.23 -0.34
N GLY A 59 8.53 -25.42 -1.13
CA GLY A 59 7.16 -25.27 -0.69
C GLY A 59 6.70 -23.80 -0.55
N PRO A 60 5.39 -23.54 -0.41
CA PRO A 60 4.82 -22.21 -0.44
C PRO A 60 5.12 -21.35 0.80
N ARG A 61 5.36 -21.99 1.96
CA ARG A 61 5.50 -21.29 3.25
C ARG A 61 6.64 -20.26 3.26
N ILE A 62 7.84 -20.67 2.86
CA ILE A 62 9.05 -19.82 2.91
C ILE A 62 8.92 -18.64 1.94
N PRO A 63 8.56 -18.84 0.66
CA PRO A 63 8.36 -17.74 -0.28
C PRO A 63 7.26 -16.76 0.16
N ILE A 64 6.13 -17.23 0.71
CA ILE A 64 5.05 -16.38 1.22
C ILE A 64 5.54 -15.51 2.37
N VAL A 65 6.22 -16.09 3.36
CA VAL A 65 6.75 -15.35 4.51
C VAL A 65 7.79 -14.32 4.06
N ALA A 66 8.70 -14.72 3.17
CA ALA A 66 9.69 -13.80 2.60
C ALA A 66 9.03 -12.65 1.83
N GLY A 67 8.00 -12.95 1.03
CA GLY A 67 7.24 -11.95 0.29
C GLY A 67 6.52 -10.95 1.19
N MET A 68 5.83 -11.43 2.23
CA MET A 68 5.16 -10.57 3.21
C MET A 68 6.16 -9.68 3.98
N THR A 69 7.31 -10.25 4.35
CA THR A 69 8.38 -9.50 5.01
C THR A 69 8.95 -8.43 4.08
N LEU A 70 9.18 -8.77 2.82
CA LEU A 70 9.68 -7.82 1.82
C LEU A 70 8.67 -6.69 1.56
N ALA A 71 7.38 -7.01 1.49
CA ALA A 71 6.32 -6.01 1.39
C ALA A 71 6.27 -5.10 2.63
N ALA A 72 6.44 -5.65 3.84
CA ALA A 72 6.50 -4.86 5.06
C ALA A 72 7.70 -3.91 5.07
N VAL A 73 8.88 -4.36 4.66
CA VAL A 73 10.09 -3.52 4.53
C VAL A 73 9.90 -2.43 3.50
N ALA A 74 9.30 -2.74 2.35
CA ALA A 74 9.00 -1.76 1.31
C ALA A 74 8.04 -0.66 1.81
N LEU A 75 6.97 -1.05 2.48
CA LEU A 75 5.99 -0.11 3.07
C LEU A 75 6.61 0.72 4.20
N PHE A 76 7.46 0.12 5.02
CA PHE A 76 8.23 0.85 6.02
C PHE A 76 9.17 1.88 5.37
N GLY A 77 9.86 1.52 4.29
CA GLY A 77 10.68 2.46 3.55
C GLY A 77 9.86 3.59 2.90
N LEU A 78 8.73 3.28 2.30
CA LEU A 78 7.79 4.27 1.76
C LEU A 78 7.24 5.20 2.85
N SER A 79 7.12 4.76 4.10
CA SER A 79 6.72 5.62 5.20
C SER A 79 7.71 6.76 5.46
N GLY A 80 8.99 6.57 5.13
CA GLY A 80 10.03 7.60 5.28
C GLY A 80 9.98 8.73 4.25
N LEU A 81 9.08 8.68 3.27
CA LEU A 81 8.94 9.74 2.27
C LEU A 81 8.39 11.02 2.91
N ALA A 82 9.05 12.13 2.64
CA ALA A 82 8.64 13.47 3.02
C ALA A 82 8.10 14.25 1.80
N ALA A 83 7.52 15.42 2.04
CA ALA A 83 6.98 16.24 0.96
C ALA A 83 8.07 16.74 -0.03
N ASP A 84 9.30 16.86 0.42
CA ASP A 84 10.48 17.28 -0.33
C ASP A 84 11.34 16.13 -0.89
N SER A 85 10.97 14.87 -0.60
CA SER A 85 11.68 13.70 -1.13
C SER A 85 11.55 13.64 -2.65
N SER A 86 12.61 13.19 -3.33
CA SER A 86 12.54 13.01 -4.79
C SER A 86 11.52 11.92 -5.15
N PRO A 87 10.68 12.13 -6.19
CA PRO A 87 9.84 11.04 -6.71
C PRO A 87 10.62 9.78 -7.09
N ASN A 88 11.92 9.89 -7.38
CA ASN A 88 12.78 8.74 -7.67
C ASN A 88 13.09 7.89 -6.43
N ASP A 89 12.96 8.44 -5.24
CA ASP A 89 13.21 7.71 -3.99
C ASP A 89 12.18 6.59 -3.76
N THR A 90 11.05 6.65 -4.47
CA THR A 90 10.03 5.59 -4.45
C THR A 90 10.45 4.32 -5.20
N ILE A 91 11.37 4.40 -6.17
CA ILE A 91 11.68 3.32 -7.12
C ILE A 91 12.16 2.06 -6.39
N VAL A 92 13.10 2.20 -5.45
CA VAL A 92 13.65 1.06 -4.70
C VAL A 92 12.55 0.35 -3.91
N TRP A 93 11.69 1.12 -3.27
CA TRP A 93 10.60 0.57 -2.47
C TRP A 93 9.53 -0.11 -3.33
N PHE A 94 9.23 0.44 -4.51
CA PHE A 94 8.33 -0.18 -5.48
C PHE A 94 8.89 -1.48 -6.04
N VAL A 95 10.20 -1.54 -6.33
CA VAL A 95 10.87 -2.78 -6.72
C VAL A 95 10.72 -3.84 -5.62
N LEU A 96 11.02 -3.50 -4.38
CA LEU A 96 10.89 -4.40 -3.24
C LEU A 96 9.44 -4.85 -3.02
N LEU A 97 8.48 -3.92 -3.17
CA LEU A 97 7.07 -4.22 -3.02
C LEU A 97 6.58 -5.19 -4.09
N GLY A 98 6.94 -4.97 -5.37
CA GLY A 98 6.61 -5.87 -6.47
C GLY A 98 7.19 -7.28 -6.30
N LEU A 99 8.46 -7.37 -5.88
CA LEU A 99 9.10 -8.65 -5.55
C LEU A 99 8.44 -9.34 -4.35
N GLY A 100 7.98 -8.58 -3.36
CA GLY A 100 7.28 -9.11 -2.20
C GLY A 100 5.87 -9.62 -2.51
N LEU A 101 5.15 -8.95 -3.42
CA LEU A 101 3.80 -9.32 -3.83
C LEU A 101 3.77 -10.66 -4.56
N SER A 102 4.73 -10.92 -5.45
CA SER A 102 4.75 -12.10 -6.33
C SER A 102 4.66 -13.42 -5.59
N PRO A 103 5.51 -13.74 -4.59
CA PRO A 103 5.47 -15.04 -3.92
C PRO A 103 4.21 -15.21 -3.07
N VAL A 104 3.61 -14.12 -2.57
CA VAL A 104 2.36 -14.22 -1.81
C VAL A 104 1.19 -14.52 -2.74
N MET A 105 1.11 -13.86 -3.90
CA MET A 105 0.05 -14.08 -4.89
C MET A 105 0.13 -15.48 -5.49
N VAL A 106 1.31 -15.88 -5.96
CA VAL A 106 1.52 -17.22 -6.57
C VAL A 106 1.30 -18.31 -5.52
N GLY A 107 1.88 -18.17 -4.33
CA GLY A 107 1.75 -19.16 -3.26
C GLY A 107 0.33 -19.25 -2.70
N ALA A 108 -0.39 -18.14 -2.63
CA ALA A 108 -1.79 -18.16 -2.21
C ALA A 108 -2.66 -18.89 -3.24
N THR A 109 -2.46 -18.64 -4.53
CA THR A 109 -3.17 -19.34 -5.60
C THR A 109 -2.87 -20.84 -5.59
N ASP A 110 -1.60 -21.21 -5.46
CA ASP A 110 -1.16 -22.61 -5.36
C ASP A 110 -1.84 -23.34 -4.18
N VAL A 111 -1.85 -22.72 -3.00
CA VAL A 111 -2.47 -23.31 -1.80
C VAL A 111 -3.99 -23.33 -1.89
N ILE A 112 -4.62 -22.31 -2.44
CA ILE A 112 -6.09 -22.17 -2.46
C ILE A 112 -6.69 -23.03 -3.56
N VAL A 113 -6.17 -22.94 -4.78
CA VAL A 113 -6.71 -23.64 -5.95
C VAL A 113 -6.12 -25.05 -6.04
N GLY A 114 -4.86 -25.24 -5.73
CA GLY A 114 -4.19 -26.54 -5.78
C GLY A 114 -4.69 -27.58 -4.75
N ASN A 115 -5.29 -27.13 -3.62
CA ASN A 115 -5.91 -28.02 -2.64
C ASN A 115 -7.46 -28.16 -2.82
N ALA A 116 -8.04 -27.48 -3.80
CA ALA A 116 -9.47 -27.58 -4.09
C ALA A 116 -9.72 -28.78 -5.04
N PRO A 117 -10.79 -29.56 -4.84
CA PRO A 117 -11.27 -30.51 -5.85
C PRO A 117 -11.47 -29.80 -7.19
N VAL A 118 -11.23 -30.49 -8.30
CA VAL A 118 -11.30 -29.89 -9.66
C VAL A 118 -12.68 -29.24 -9.91
N GLU A 119 -13.74 -29.86 -9.40
CA GLU A 119 -15.13 -29.38 -9.50
C GLU A 119 -15.34 -28.05 -8.75
N LEU A 120 -14.52 -27.76 -7.74
CA LEU A 120 -14.61 -26.59 -6.88
C LEU A 120 -13.52 -25.53 -7.18
N ALA A 121 -12.67 -25.76 -8.18
CA ALA A 121 -11.58 -24.84 -8.52
C ALA A 121 -12.09 -23.42 -8.86
N GLY A 122 -13.24 -23.32 -9.55
CA GLY A 122 -13.89 -22.05 -9.83
C GLY A 122 -14.39 -21.33 -8.57
N VAL A 123 -14.94 -22.07 -7.60
CA VAL A 123 -15.38 -21.52 -6.30
C VAL A 123 -14.17 -21.03 -5.51
N ALA A 124 -13.08 -21.78 -5.50
CA ALA A 124 -11.83 -21.42 -4.83
C ALA A 124 -11.25 -20.12 -5.40
N GLY A 125 -11.23 -19.97 -6.73
CA GLY A 125 -10.80 -18.74 -7.41
C GLY A 125 -11.73 -17.54 -7.12
N GLY A 126 -13.04 -17.75 -7.11
CA GLY A 126 -14.01 -16.73 -6.73
C GLY A 126 -13.84 -16.25 -5.28
N LEU A 127 -13.59 -17.17 -4.36
CA LEU A 127 -13.32 -16.85 -2.96
C LEU A 127 -12.00 -16.06 -2.79
N GLN A 128 -10.97 -16.41 -3.56
CA GLN A 128 -9.71 -15.64 -3.59
C GLN A 128 -9.95 -14.22 -4.09
N SER A 129 -10.70 -14.04 -5.18
CA SER A 129 -11.02 -12.71 -5.72
C SER A 129 -11.84 -11.88 -4.71
N THR A 130 -12.77 -12.49 -4.01
CA THR A 130 -13.51 -11.84 -2.92
C THR A 130 -12.57 -11.40 -1.78
N ALA A 131 -11.66 -12.28 -1.37
CA ALA A 131 -10.67 -11.93 -0.35
C ALA A 131 -9.78 -10.75 -0.75
N MET A 132 -9.38 -10.66 -2.03
CA MET A 132 -8.62 -9.52 -2.56
C MET A 132 -9.44 -8.23 -2.49
N GLN A 133 -10.70 -8.24 -2.88
CA GLN A 133 -11.56 -7.05 -2.85
C GLN A 133 -11.87 -6.60 -1.42
N VAL A 134 -12.19 -7.54 -0.53
CA VAL A 134 -12.41 -7.23 0.90
C VAL A 134 -11.15 -6.62 1.51
N GLY A 135 -9.97 -7.20 1.25
CA GLY A 135 -8.70 -6.65 1.70
C GLY A 135 -8.48 -5.24 1.20
N GLY A 136 -8.65 -5.01 -0.10
CA GLY A 136 -8.47 -3.69 -0.72
C GLY A 136 -9.41 -2.62 -0.16
N THR A 137 -10.69 -2.95 -0.04
CA THR A 137 -11.71 -2.03 0.51
C THR A 137 -11.43 -1.68 1.98
N LEU A 138 -11.11 -2.68 2.80
CA LEU A 138 -10.75 -2.45 4.21
C LEU A 138 -9.45 -1.65 4.31
N GLY A 139 -8.47 -1.92 3.44
CA GLY A 139 -7.20 -1.19 3.42
C GLY A 139 -7.39 0.29 3.16
N THR A 140 -8.08 0.65 2.09
CA THR A 140 -8.36 2.06 1.77
C THR A 140 -9.18 2.75 2.86
N ALA A 141 -10.18 2.08 3.43
CA ALA A 141 -11.03 2.66 4.48
C ALA A 141 -10.27 2.87 5.79
N VAL A 142 -9.55 1.85 6.28
CA VAL A 142 -8.84 1.93 7.56
C VAL A 142 -7.63 2.86 7.47
N LEU A 143 -6.80 2.73 6.43
CA LEU A 143 -5.64 3.61 6.26
C LEU A 143 -6.09 5.06 5.98
N GLY A 144 -7.23 5.25 5.30
CA GLY A 144 -7.86 6.55 5.15
C GLY A 144 -8.30 7.16 6.47
N ALA A 145 -8.91 6.37 7.35
CA ALA A 145 -9.29 6.81 8.69
C ALA A 145 -8.06 7.18 9.55
N VAL A 146 -7.00 6.36 9.51
CA VAL A 146 -5.72 6.64 10.20
C VAL A 146 -5.11 7.95 9.72
N MET A 147 -5.04 8.13 8.40
CA MET A 147 -4.53 9.35 7.79
C MET A 147 -5.36 10.57 8.15
N SER A 148 -6.69 10.48 8.05
CA SER A 148 -7.62 11.56 8.40
C SER A 148 -7.51 11.94 9.88
N ALA A 149 -7.38 10.98 10.77
CA ALA A 149 -7.17 11.23 12.20
C ALA A 149 -5.85 11.98 12.45
N ARG A 150 -4.77 11.58 11.77
CA ARG A 150 -3.46 12.25 11.89
C ARG A 150 -3.50 13.68 11.37
N ILE A 151 -4.07 13.90 10.18
CA ILE A 151 -4.26 15.24 9.60
C ILE A 151 -5.11 16.11 10.53
N SER A 152 -6.21 15.57 11.06
CA SER A 152 -7.10 16.31 11.96
C SER A 152 -6.43 16.75 13.26
N GLY A 153 -5.46 15.98 13.75
CA GLY A 153 -4.68 16.34 14.93
C GLY A 153 -3.57 17.37 14.64
N LEU A 154 -2.92 17.28 13.48
CA LEU A 154 -1.77 18.13 13.15
C LEU A 154 -2.13 19.46 12.51
N LEU A 155 -3.12 19.46 11.60
CA LEU A 155 -3.42 20.63 10.78
C LEU A 155 -3.73 21.89 11.60
N PRO A 156 -4.56 21.86 12.67
CA PRO A 156 -4.87 23.07 13.43
C PRO A 156 -3.62 23.67 14.10
N THR A 157 -2.74 22.84 14.62
CA THR A 157 -1.49 23.28 15.29
C THR A 157 -0.49 23.84 14.29
N SER A 158 -0.31 23.21 13.14
CA SER A 158 0.57 23.68 12.08
C SER A 158 0.07 24.98 11.46
N TRP A 159 -1.26 25.10 11.30
CA TRP A 159 -1.91 26.32 10.79
C TRP A 159 -1.71 27.50 11.74
N ALA A 160 -1.93 27.30 13.05
CA ALA A 160 -1.73 28.32 14.05
C ALA A 160 -0.25 28.72 14.19
N ALA A 161 0.67 27.76 14.12
CA ALA A 161 2.11 28.02 14.18
C ALA A 161 2.63 28.88 13.02
N ALA A 162 1.96 28.80 11.86
CA ALA A 162 2.27 29.65 10.71
C ALA A 162 1.62 31.05 10.76
N HIS A 163 0.96 31.40 11.85
CA HIS A 163 0.28 32.69 12.06
C HIS A 163 -0.75 32.99 10.96
N LEU A 164 -1.36 31.96 10.38
CA LEU A 164 -2.43 32.09 9.40
C LEU A 164 -3.76 32.48 10.09
N PRO A 165 -4.67 33.18 9.39
CA PRO A 165 -5.98 33.54 9.95
C PRO A 165 -6.73 32.31 10.48
N ALA A 166 -7.39 32.47 11.61
CA ALA A 166 -8.19 31.38 12.20
C ALA A 166 -9.30 30.96 11.25
N LEU A 167 -9.43 29.65 11.06
CA LEU A 167 -10.46 29.05 10.23
C LEU A 167 -11.75 28.84 11.07
N ASN A 168 -12.90 29.14 10.49
CA ASN A 168 -14.16 28.69 11.06
C ASN A 168 -14.31 27.16 10.89
N PRO A 169 -15.26 26.49 11.57
CA PRO A 169 -15.41 25.03 11.50
C PRO A 169 -15.60 24.49 10.08
N ASP A 170 -16.36 25.18 9.23
CA ASP A 170 -16.64 24.76 7.86
C ASP A 170 -15.40 24.90 6.97
N GLN A 171 -14.68 26.01 7.11
CA GLN A 171 -13.39 26.22 6.44
C GLN A 171 -12.37 25.17 6.85
N LEU A 172 -12.27 24.88 8.14
CA LEU A 172 -11.36 23.84 8.65
C LEU A 172 -11.71 22.45 8.07
N ALA A 173 -13.01 22.13 7.97
CA ALA A 173 -13.45 20.88 7.34
C ALA A 173 -13.05 20.82 5.85
N GLY A 174 -13.24 21.91 5.10
CA GLY A 174 -12.82 22.03 3.71
C GLY A 174 -11.30 21.88 3.53
N VAL A 175 -10.51 22.55 4.37
CA VAL A 175 -9.04 22.45 4.36
C VAL A 175 -8.59 21.03 4.68
N LYS A 176 -9.16 20.37 5.68
CA LYS A 176 -8.87 18.97 6.02
C LYS A 176 -9.16 18.03 4.85
N SER A 177 -10.29 18.24 4.18
CA SER A 177 -10.66 17.44 3.00
C SER A 177 -9.64 17.60 1.87
N ALA A 178 -9.22 18.82 1.55
CA ALA A 178 -8.20 19.09 0.55
C ALA A 178 -6.85 18.45 0.92
N VAL A 179 -6.39 18.64 2.16
CA VAL A 179 -5.13 18.08 2.65
C VAL A 179 -5.17 16.56 2.66
N SER A 180 -6.32 15.93 2.89
CA SER A 180 -6.44 14.46 2.89
C SER A 180 -6.17 13.80 1.52
N VAL A 181 -6.25 14.58 0.46
CA VAL A 181 -5.88 14.16 -0.90
C VAL A 181 -4.58 14.82 -1.40
N GLY A 182 -3.80 15.40 -0.50
CA GLY A 182 -2.52 16.04 -0.85
C GLY A 182 -2.64 17.40 -1.53
N ALA A 183 -3.85 17.97 -1.63
CA ALA A 183 -4.08 19.25 -2.27
C ALA A 183 -3.91 20.41 -1.28
N ALA A 184 -3.33 21.53 -1.76
CA ALA A 184 -3.27 22.77 -1.01
C ALA A 184 -4.52 23.62 -1.29
N PRO A 185 -5.26 24.07 -0.26
CA PRO A 185 -6.50 24.87 -0.43
C PRO A 185 -6.15 26.34 -0.71
N VAL A 186 -5.50 26.61 -1.83
CA VAL A 186 -5.14 27.96 -2.30
C VAL A 186 -6.06 28.40 -3.44
N THR A 187 -6.36 29.69 -3.50
CA THR A 187 -7.19 30.32 -4.55
C THR A 187 -6.38 31.34 -5.32
N SER A 188 -6.85 31.74 -6.50
CA SER A 188 -6.20 32.77 -7.33
C SER A 188 -6.11 34.15 -6.62
N SER A 189 -6.93 34.39 -5.60
CA SER A 189 -6.91 35.60 -4.78
C SER A 189 -5.95 35.51 -3.58
N THR A 190 -5.35 34.34 -3.30
CA THR A 190 -4.42 34.16 -2.18
C THR A 190 -3.08 34.81 -2.51
N PRO A 191 -2.53 35.71 -1.66
CA PRO A 191 -1.22 36.30 -1.89
C PRO A 191 -0.13 35.21 -2.06
N PRO A 192 0.85 35.37 -2.98
CA PRO A 192 1.81 34.32 -3.30
C PRO A 192 2.64 33.81 -2.10
N GLN A 193 2.95 34.68 -1.16
CA GLN A 193 3.68 34.31 0.07
C GLN A 193 2.80 33.43 0.98
N VAL A 194 1.53 33.77 1.17
CA VAL A 194 0.60 33.00 1.96
C VAL A 194 0.28 31.66 1.28
N ALA A 195 0.13 31.67 -0.04
CA ALA A 195 -0.10 30.45 -0.83
C ALA A 195 1.03 29.43 -0.64
N ARG A 196 2.27 29.86 -0.66
CA ARG A 196 3.44 28.97 -0.39
C ARG A 196 3.36 28.37 1.00
N VAL A 197 3.13 29.16 2.04
CA VAL A 197 3.02 28.67 3.43
C VAL A 197 1.89 27.65 3.56
N ILE A 198 0.72 27.91 2.97
CA ILE A 198 -0.42 26.97 2.98
C ILE A 198 -0.03 25.67 2.25
N THR A 199 0.65 25.74 1.11
CA THR A 199 1.08 24.57 0.34
C THR A 199 2.06 23.74 1.15
N ASP A 200 3.08 24.36 1.73
CA ASP A 200 4.11 23.67 2.52
C ASP A 200 3.50 22.95 3.73
N ILE A 201 2.61 23.61 4.46
CA ILE A 201 1.89 23.00 5.60
C ILE A 201 0.99 21.86 5.13
N SER A 202 0.28 22.02 4.02
CA SER A 202 -0.61 21.01 3.49
C SER A 202 0.15 19.77 3.08
N HIS A 203 1.23 19.91 2.33
CA HIS A 203 2.07 18.80 1.88
C HIS A 203 2.79 18.13 3.06
N ALA A 204 3.35 18.89 4.02
CA ALA A 204 3.98 18.32 5.20
C ALA A 204 2.98 17.56 6.09
N THR A 205 1.75 18.09 6.25
CA THR A 205 0.70 17.42 7.03
C THR A 205 0.22 16.16 6.32
N PHE A 206 0.05 16.20 5.00
CA PHE A 206 -0.26 15.02 4.19
C PHE A 206 0.82 13.94 4.32
N ALA A 207 2.10 14.30 4.13
CA ALA A 207 3.22 13.38 4.27
C ALA A 207 3.28 12.74 5.67
N SER A 208 3.02 13.50 6.73
CA SER A 208 2.92 12.95 8.10
C SER A 208 1.74 11.98 8.28
N GLY A 209 0.60 12.25 7.62
CA GLY A 209 -0.54 11.33 7.57
C GLY A 209 -0.19 10.03 6.85
N MET A 210 0.44 10.16 5.68
CA MET A 210 0.91 9.05 4.85
C MET A 210 1.95 8.19 5.59
N HIS A 211 2.91 8.82 6.29
CA HIS A 211 3.87 8.13 7.16
C HIS A 211 3.16 7.19 8.14
N THR A 212 2.17 7.71 8.88
CA THR A 212 1.44 6.91 9.87
C THR A 212 0.64 5.79 9.22
N ALA A 213 -0.04 6.06 8.09
CA ALA A 213 -0.79 5.06 7.35
C ALA A 213 0.11 3.93 6.82
N PHE A 214 1.29 4.25 6.29
CA PHE A 214 2.24 3.26 5.78
C PHE A 214 2.89 2.44 6.88
N LEU A 215 3.13 3.01 8.07
CA LEU A 215 3.56 2.23 9.23
C LEU A 215 2.51 1.20 9.66
N VAL A 216 1.22 1.58 9.63
CA VAL A 216 0.13 0.64 9.91
C VAL A 216 0.09 -0.46 8.84
N ALA A 217 0.20 -0.10 7.55
CA ALA A 217 0.24 -1.06 6.45
C ALA A 217 1.45 -2.02 6.57
N ALA A 218 2.63 -1.50 6.92
CA ALA A 218 3.82 -2.31 7.17
C ALA A 218 3.61 -3.28 8.34
N GLY A 219 3.00 -2.80 9.43
CA GLY A 219 2.63 -3.63 10.58
C GLY A 219 1.67 -4.76 10.23
N VAL A 220 0.66 -4.48 9.40
CA VAL A 220 -0.30 -5.48 8.89
C VAL A 220 0.41 -6.51 8.00
N ALA A 221 1.31 -6.07 7.11
CA ALA A 221 2.10 -6.98 6.28
C ALA A 221 3.03 -7.86 7.14
N LEU A 222 3.66 -7.29 8.17
CA LEU A 222 4.50 -8.04 9.12
C LEU A 222 3.67 -9.06 9.93
N ALA A 223 2.49 -8.68 10.40
CA ALA A 223 1.56 -9.62 11.03
C ALA A 223 1.19 -10.77 10.08
N GLY A 224 0.97 -10.47 8.80
CA GLY A 224 0.79 -11.48 7.76
C GLY A 224 2.01 -12.41 7.62
N ALA A 225 3.23 -11.88 7.66
CA ALA A 225 4.44 -12.70 7.65
C ALA A 225 4.50 -13.67 8.84
N LEU A 226 4.15 -13.19 10.04
CA LEU A 226 4.09 -14.02 11.25
C LEU A 226 3.02 -15.11 11.16
N ILE A 227 1.82 -14.77 10.64
CA ILE A 227 0.76 -15.76 10.37
C ILE A 227 1.24 -16.78 9.34
N GLY A 228 1.98 -16.34 8.32
CA GLY A 228 2.59 -17.21 7.31
C GLY A 228 3.50 -18.30 7.90
N LEU A 229 4.17 -18.01 9.01
CA LEU A 229 5.01 -19.00 9.73
C LEU A 229 4.21 -20.18 10.30
N ILE A 230 2.90 -19.99 10.56
CA ILE A 230 2.03 -21.01 11.15
C ILE A 230 1.37 -21.88 10.07
N ILE A 231 1.45 -21.49 8.81
CA ILE A 231 0.88 -22.25 7.70
C ILE A 231 1.60 -23.59 7.58
N ARG A 232 0.82 -24.67 7.67
CA ARG A 232 1.34 -26.02 7.40
C ARG A 232 1.29 -26.26 5.89
N PRO A 233 2.36 -26.81 5.28
CA PRO A 233 2.31 -27.28 3.89
C PRO A 233 1.20 -28.33 3.80
N GLY A 234 0.26 -28.18 2.87
CA GLY A 234 -0.72 -29.22 2.57
C GLY A 234 -0.02 -30.45 1.97
N ASN A 235 -0.42 -31.63 2.35
CA ASN A 235 0.18 -32.90 1.86
C ASN A 235 -0.17 -33.19 0.37
N GLY A 236 -0.92 -32.33 -0.32
CA GLY A 236 -1.43 -32.59 -1.67
C GLY A 236 -0.41 -32.49 -2.82
N GLY A 237 0.75 -31.89 -2.60
CA GLY A 237 1.75 -31.73 -3.67
C GLY A 237 2.71 -32.90 -3.88
N ALA A 238 2.90 -33.74 -2.86
CA ALA A 238 3.89 -34.83 -2.93
C ALA A 238 3.39 -36.07 -3.69
N GLU A 239 2.08 -36.31 -3.72
CA GLU A 239 1.52 -37.49 -4.39
C GLU A 239 1.27 -37.29 -5.89
N ALA A 240 1.08 -36.04 -6.36
CA ALA A 240 0.87 -35.76 -7.78
C ALA A 240 2.16 -35.91 -8.63
N TYR A 241 3.34 -35.79 -8.02
CA TYR A 241 4.63 -35.94 -8.74
C TYR A 241 5.27 -37.33 -8.60
N ALA A 242 4.73 -38.18 -7.75
CA ALA A 242 5.23 -39.56 -7.60
C ALA A 242 4.56 -40.57 -8.58
N GLY A 243 3.59 -40.11 -9.36
CA GLY A 243 2.81 -40.93 -10.30
C GLY A 243 3.11 -40.68 -11.80
N LEU A 244 4.12 -39.90 -12.14
CA LEU A 244 4.64 -39.69 -13.50
C LEU A 244 6.07 -40.14 -13.60
#